data_078cb8a573fa27acaa0d97ba5dd99bd3
#
_entry.id   078cb8a573fa27acaa0d97ba5dd99bd3
#
_cell.length_a   1.000
_cell.length_b   1.000
_cell.length_c   1.000
_cell.angle_alpha   90.00
_cell.angle_beta   90.00
_cell.angle_gamma   90.00
#
_symmetry.space_group_name_H-M   'P 1'
#
loop_
_entity.id
_entity.type
_entity.pdbx_description
1 polymer ?
#
loop_
_entity_poly.entity_id
_entity_poly.type
_entity_poly.pdbx_seq_one_letter_code
_entity_poly.pdbx_strand_id
1 'polypeptide(L)'
;MRKLSDLLFVSSNIHKFREAKKILNSFQIHIQFFKLNLEEIQSNSIKEIAIKKAQDAFSKCKKPLIIEDDGLHIDSLYGFPGPYSSYVQKTIGNQGIINLMKADRSAKFVSNITYCDKYCFKSFEGKLFGTISKSEKGNGWGFDPIFIPKNQKQTFGELIDKNNISHRYKALKKFSYWYLHK
;
A
#
# COMPACT_ATOMS: atom_id res chain seq x y z
N MET A 1 -20.34 -1.19 24.90
CA MET A 1 -19.08 -1.34 24.14
C MET A 1 -19.37 -2.20 22.92
N ARG A 2 -19.27 -1.66 21.70
CA ARG A 2 -19.35 -2.48 20.48
C ARG A 2 -18.21 -3.51 20.54
N LYS A 3 -18.53 -4.81 20.49
CA LYS A 3 -17.55 -5.86 20.21
C LYS A 3 -16.94 -5.48 18.86
N LEU A 4 -15.69 -4.99 18.84
CA LEU A 4 -14.95 -4.76 17.61
C LEU A 4 -14.92 -6.11 16.89
N SER A 5 -15.73 -6.23 15.84
CA SER A 5 -15.76 -7.42 15.01
C SER A 5 -14.34 -7.67 14.49
N ASP A 6 -13.94 -8.93 14.41
CA ASP A 6 -12.64 -9.36 13.87
C ASP A 6 -12.46 -8.80 12.46
N LEU A 7 -11.78 -7.67 12.36
CA LEU A 7 -11.49 -7.02 11.08
C LEU A 7 -10.37 -7.80 10.39
N LEU A 8 -10.65 -8.33 9.23
CA LEU A 8 -9.65 -9.06 8.44
C LEU A 8 -8.83 -8.09 7.60
N PHE A 9 -7.51 -8.29 7.58
CA PHE A 9 -6.64 -7.75 6.54
C PHE A 9 -6.36 -8.86 5.53
N VAL A 10 -6.98 -8.75 4.36
CA VAL A 10 -6.88 -9.80 3.33
C VAL A 10 -5.77 -9.44 2.36
N SER A 11 -4.76 -10.30 2.28
CA SER A 11 -3.61 -10.11 1.40
C SER A 11 -2.83 -11.41 1.25
N SER A 12 -2.10 -11.56 0.14
CA SER A 12 -1.03 -12.57 0.00
C SER A 12 0.32 -12.08 0.55
N ASN A 13 0.47 -10.76 0.81
CA ASN A 13 1.72 -10.14 1.21
C ASN A 13 1.79 -9.90 2.72
N ILE A 14 2.62 -10.68 3.40
CA ILE A 14 2.82 -10.57 4.85
C ILE A 14 3.46 -9.25 5.29
N HIS A 15 4.30 -8.62 4.44
CA HIS A 15 4.93 -7.34 4.77
C HIS A 15 3.88 -6.22 4.86
N LYS A 16 2.94 -6.16 3.92
CA LYS A 16 1.80 -5.22 3.98
C LYS A 16 1.01 -5.38 5.29
N PHE A 17 0.70 -6.64 5.66
CA PHE A 17 -0.02 -6.90 6.91
C PHE A 17 0.75 -6.43 8.15
N ARG A 18 2.06 -6.74 8.23
CA ARG A 18 2.88 -6.36 9.39
C ARG A 18 2.94 -4.84 9.58
N GLU A 19 3.12 -4.09 8.50
CA GLU A 19 3.10 -2.63 8.55
C GLU A 19 1.72 -2.09 8.89
N ALA A 20 0.66 -2.60 8.25
CA ALA A 20 -0.71 -2.19 8.55
C ALA A 20 -1.09 -2.47 10.01
N LYS A 21 -0.70 -3.63 10.54
CA LYS A 21 -0.92 -3.99 11.95
C LYS A 21 -0.23 -3.02 12.90
N LYS A 22 1.06 -2.67 12.64
CA LYS A 22 1.80 -1.68 13.45
C LYS A 22 1.08 -0.32 13.43
N ILE A 23 0.67 0.13 12.25
CA ILE A 23 -0.04 1.41 12.10
C ILE A 23 -1.40 1.39 12.79
N LEU A 24 -2.23 0.38 12.55
CA LEU A 24 -3.59 0.31 13.08
C LEU A 24 -3.63 0.10 14.60
N ASN A 25 -2.64 -0.59 15.16
CA ASN A 25 -2.50 -0.71 16.62
C ASN A 25 -2.33 0.66 17.32
N SER A 26 -1.66 1.64 16.68
CA SER A 26 -1.56 2.99 17.24
C SER A 26 -2.91 3.73 17.31
N PHE A 27 -3.90 3.28 16.54
CA PHE A 27 -5.29 3.74 16.56
C PHE A 27 -6.21 2.81 17.36
N GLN A 28 -5.67 1.81 18.09
CA GLN A 28 -6.43 0.81 18.86
C GLN A 28 -7.37 -0.05 17.96
N ILE A 29 -7.02 -0.20 16.69
CA ILE A 29 -7.74 -1.06 15.74
C ILE A 29 -6.93 -2.34 15.54
N HIS A 30 -7.52 -3.47 15.95
CA HIS A 30 -6.90 -4.78 15.80
C HIS A 30 -7.37 -5.45 14.52
N ILE A 31 -6.40 -6.03 13.77
CA ILE A 31 -6.66 -6.76 12.53
C ILE A 31 -6.09 -8.16 12.59
N GLN A 32 -6.75 -9.08 11.90
CA GLN A 32 -6.29 -10.45 11.71
C GLN A 32 -5.84 -10.65 10.27
N PHE A 33 -4.71 -11.36 10.08
CA PHE A 33 -4.23 -11.69 8.75
C PHE A 33 -5.07 -12.83 8.15
N PHE A 34 -5.64 -12.57 6.98
CA PHE A 34 -6.32 -13.59 6.19
C PHE A 34 -5.60 -13.73 4.85
N LYS A 35 -4.78 -14.78 4.75
CA LYS A 35 -4.04 -15.06 3.51
C LYS A 35 -4.99 -15.57 2.45
N LEU A 36 -5.18 -14.80 1.39
CA LEU A 36 -6.00 -15.17 0.25
C LEU A 36 -5.37 -14.66 -1.04
N ASN A 37 -5.21 -15.56 -1.99
CA ASN A 37 -4.84 -15.19 -3.35
C ASN A 37 -6.12 -14.80 -4.10
N LEU A 38 -6.17 -13.57 -4.55
CA LEU A 38 -7.26 -13.01 -5.33
C LEU A 38 -6.76 -12.74 -6.75
N GLU A 39 -7.60 -12.96 -7.71
CA GLU A 39 -7.34 -12.55 -9.09
C GLU A 39 -7.29 -11.02 -9.15
N GLU A 40 -6.31 -10.52 -9.89
CA GLU A 40 -6.17 -9.08 -10.14
C GLU A 40 -6.71 -8.76 -11.54
N ILE A 41 -7.68 -7.87 -11.59
CA ILE A 41 -8.11 -7.31 -12.88
C ILE A 41 -6.99 -6.43 -13.45
N GLN A 42 -6.88 -6.38 -14.76
CA GLN A 42 -6.04 -5.38 -15.42
C GLN A 42 -6.76 -4.02 -15.40
N SER A 43 -6.21 -3.06 -14.70
CA SER A 43 -6.68 -1.68 -14.66
C SER A 43 -5.52 -0.73 -14.39
N ASN A 44 -5.61 0.47 -14.92
CA ASN A 44 -4.69 1.57 -14.59
C ASN A 44 -5.02 2.23 -13.24
N SER A 45 -6.09 1.82 -12.58
CA SER A 45 -6.57 2.37 -11.32
C SER A 45 -6.34 1.40 -10.16
N ILE A 46 -5.38 1.73 -9.28
CA ILE A 46 -5.16 1.01 -8.00
C ILE A 46 -6.46 0.91 -7.19
N LYS A 47 -7.29 1.96 -7.24
CA LYS A 47 -8.58 1.99 -6.54
C LYS A 47 -9.55 0.94 -7.09
N GLU A 48 -9.69 0.82 -8.41
CA GLU A 48 -10.56 -0.19 -9.03
C GLU A 48 -10.11 -1.60 -8.71
N ILE A 49 -8.81 -1.87 -8.77
CA ILE A 49 -8.23 -3.15 -8.40
C ILE A 49 -8.55 -3.48 -6.93
N ALA A 50 -8.33 -2.52 -6.01
CA ALA A 50 -8.63 -2.71 -4.59
C ALA A 50 -10.12 -2.95 -4.33
N ILE A 51 -11.01 -2.27 -5.03
CA ILE A 51 -12.46 -2.45 -4.94
C ILE A 51 -12.84 -3.87 -5.38
N LYS A 52 -12.39 -4.31 -6.56
CA LYS A 52 -12.70 -5.65 -7.07
C LYS A 52 -12.19 -6.75 -6.13
N LYS A 53 -10.95 -6.63 -5.68
CA LYS A 53 -10.37 -7.55 -4.68
C LYS A 53 -11.19 -7.60 -3.39
N ALA A 54 -11.67 -6.46 -2.90
CA ALA A 54 -12.47 -6.42 -1.67
C ALA A 54 -13.83 -7.10 -1.85
N GLN A 55 -14.48 -6.94 -3.01
CA GLN A 55 -15.74 -7.65 -3.36
C GLN A 55 -15.52 -9.17 -3.39
N ASP A 56 -14.47 -9.62 -4.08
CA ASP A 56 -14.15 -11.03 -4.22
C ASP A 56 -13.75 -11.66 -2.87
N ALA A 57 -12.98 -10.95 -2.05
CA ALA A 57 -12.64 -11.39 -0.70
C ALA A 57 -13.89 -11.49 0.19
N PHE A 58 -14.77 -10.49 0.17
CA PHE A 58 -15.98 -10.50 0.97
C PHE A 58 -16.94 -11.62 0.56
N SER A 59 -17.05 -11.92 -0.74
CA SER A 59 -17.86 -13.04 -1.22
C SER A 59 -17.44 -14.38 -0.62
N LYS A 60 -16.13 -14.54 -0.34
CA LYS A 60 -15.53 -15.76 0.20
C LYS A 60 -15.56 -15.83 1.73
N CYS A 61 -15.21 -14.75 2.43
CA CYS A 61 -15.05 -14.80 3.90
C CYS A 61 -16.27 -14.32 4.69
N LYS A 62 -17.19 -13.54 4.06
CA LYS A 62 -18.43 -13.00 4.67
C LYS A 62 -18.21 -12.24 5.98
N LYS A 63 -17.00 -11.75 6.24
CA LYS A 63 -16.62 -10.97 7.44
C LYS A 63 -16.15 -9.58 7.04
N PRO A 64 -16.26 -8.57 7.93
CA PRO A 64 -15.68 -7.26 7.68
C PRO A 64 -14.19 -7.37 7.38
N LEU A 65 -13.76 -6.70 6.34
CA LEU A 65 -12.37 -6.77 5.87
C LEU A 65 -11.86 -5.44 5.33
N ILE A 66 -10.54 -5.35 5.26
CA ILE A 66 -9.82 -4.36 4.47
C ILE A 66 -8.88 -5.06 3.49
N ILE A 67 -8.81 -4.49 2.30
CA ILE A 67 -7.84 -4.80 1.26
C ILE A 67 -6.93 -3.60 1.07
N GLU A 68 -5.66 -3.84 0.80
CA GLU A 68 -4.74 -2.82 0.31
C GLU A 68 -4.23 -3.16 -1.07
N ASP A 69 -4.30 -2.18 -1.96
CA ASP A 69 -3.51 -2.14 -3.17
C ASP A 69 -2.64 -0.89 -3.21
N ASP A 70 -1.40 -1.04 -3.67
CA ASP A 70 -0.44 0.05 -3.71
C ASP A 70 0.47 -0.03 -4.92
N GLY A 71 1.07 1.11 -5.28
CA GLY A 71 2.00 1.17 -6.39
C GLY A 71 2.92 2.38 -6.33
N LEU A 72 4.10 2.20 -6.92
CA LEU A 72 5.06 3.25 -7.21
C LEU A 72 4.73 3.86 -8.58
N HIS A 73 4.55 5.17 -8.63
CA HIS A 73 4.35 5.91 -9.89
C HIS A 73 5.52 6.84 -10.11
N ILE A 74 6.16 6.75 -11.28
CA ILE A 74 7.31 7.55 -11.68
C ILE A 74 6.89 8.50 -12.78
N ASP A 75 7.08 9.80 -12.58
CA ASP A 75 6.51 10.81 -13.47
C ASP A 75 7.16 10.77 -14.87
N SER A 76 8.49 10.62 -14.97
CA SER A 76 9.19 10.48 -16.25
C SER A 76 8.90 9.18 -17.02
N LEU A 77 8.23 8.23 -16.38
CA LEU A 77 7.75 6.98 -16.97
C LEU A 77 6.22 6.95 -17.10
N TYR A 78 5.57 8.11 -17.12
CA TYR A 78 4.11 8.26 -17.26
C TYR A 78 3.31 7.47 -16.25
N GLY A 79 3.85 7.34 -15.02
CA GLY A 79 3.20 6.61 -13.92
C GLY A 79 3.56 5.12 -13.83
N PHE A 80 4.38 4.59 -14.75
CA PHE A 80 4.91 3.22 -14.61
C PHE A 80 5.83 3.13 -13.37
N PRO A 81 5.86 2.02 -12.61
CA PRO A 81 5.08 0.80 -12.78
C PRO A 81 3.60 0.89 -12.35
N GLY A 82 3.21 1.85 -11.49
CA GLY A 82 1.83 2.01 -11.06
C GLY A 82 1.23 0.71 -10.48
N PRO A 83 0.07 0.26 -10.99
CA PRO A 83 -0.57 -0.99 -10.56
C PRO A 83 0.29 -2.24 -10.78
N TYR A 84 1.23 -2.19 -11.72
CA TYR A 84 2.14 -3.31 -12.02
C TYR A 84 3.37 -3.38 -11.11
N SER A 85 3.40 -2.63 -10.01
CA SER A 85 4.54 -2.54 -9.08
C SER A 85 5.03 -3.90 -8.59
N SER A 86 4.13 -4.82 -8.25
CA SER A 86 4.50 -6.18 -7.82
C SER A 86 5.15 -7.01 -8.93
N TYR A 87 4.64 -6.89 -10.15
CA TYR A 87 5.21 -7.58 -11.33
C TYR A 87 6.60 -7.05 -11.66
N VAL A 88 6.74 -5.72 -11.72
CA VAL A 88 8.01 -5.04 -12.02
C VAL A 88 9.07 -5.37 -10.96
N GLN A 89 8.69 -5.40 -9.69
CA GLN A 89 9.62 -5.80 -8.62
C GLN A 89 10.16 -7.22 -8.79
N LYS A 90 9.32 -8.14 -9.27
CA LYS A 90 9.71 -9.55 -9.48
C LYS A 90 10.51 -9.78 -10.77
N THR A 91 10.41 -8.90 -11.74
CA THR A 91 11.05 -9.03 -13.06
C THR A 91 12.35 -8.23 -13.15
N ILE A 92 12.26 -6.91 -13.22
CA ILE A 92 13.43 -6.05 -13.37
C ILE A 92 13.98 -5.50 -12.05
N GLY A 93 13.19 -5.54 -10.99
CA GLY A 93 13.57 -5.12 -9.64
C GLY A 93 13.95 -3.64 -9.51
N ASN A 94 14.63 -3.33 -8.42
CA ASN A 94 15.08 -1.97 -8.12
C ASN A 94 16.13 -1.49 -9.13
N GLN A 95 17.08 -2.35 -9.49
CA GLN A 95 18.13 -2.00 -10.43
C GLN A 95 17.55 -1.68 -11.83
N GLY A 96 16.54 -2.44 -12.28
CA GLY A 96 15.86 -2.16 -13.54
C GLY A 96 15.17 -0.80 -13.53
N ILE A 97 14.49 -0.44 -12.43
CA ILE A 97 13.90 0.89 -12.28
C ILE A 97 14.99 1.98 -12.30
N ILE A 98 16.09 1.80 -11.56
CA ILE A 98 17.20 2.77 -11.56
C ILE A 98 17.76 2.99 -12.96
N ASN A 99 17.93 1.93 -13.75
CA ASN A 99 18.46 1.97 -15.12
C ASN A 99 17.51 2.68 -16.09
N LEU A 100 16.20 2.64 -15.86
CA LEU A 100 15.22 3.37 -16.66
C LEU A 100 15.20 4.88 -16.37
N MET A 101 15.79 5.32 -15.23
CA MET A 101 15.76 6.74 -14.83
C MET A 101 16.67 7.59 -15.70
N LYS A 102 16.13 8.73 -16.14
CA LYS A 102 16.86 9.83 -16.79
C LYS A 102 17.06 10.99 -15.79
N ALA A 103 16.99 12.23 -16.27
CA ALA A 103 17.19 13.42 -15.44
C ALA A 103 16.09 13.58 -14.37
N ASP A 104 14.82 13.49 -14.79
CA ASP A 104 13.70 13.56 -13.84
C ASP A 104 13.49 12.22 -13.14
N ARG A 105 13.59 12.26 -11.83
CA ARG A 105 13.42 11.10 -10.94
C ARG A 105 12.21 11.23 -10.03
N SER A 106 11.32 12.19 -10.31
CA SER A 106 10.12 12.44 -9.53
C SER A 106 9.22 11.23 -9.50
N ALA A 107 8.74 10.90 -8.31
CA ALA A 107 7.91 9.71 -8.10
C ALA A 107 6.94 9.92 -6.93
N LYS A 108 5.92 9.05 -6.86
CA LYS A 108 5.01 8.97 -5.72
C LYS A 108 4.62 7.53 -5.46
N PHE A 109 4.49 7.18 -4.18
CA PHE A 109 3.74 6.02 -3.78
C PHE A 109 2.26 6.36 -3.59
N VAL A 110 1.41 5.46 -4.03
CA VAL A 110 -0.04 5.52 -3.79
C VAL A 110 -0.48 4.21 -3.13
N SER A 111 -1.24 4.31 -2.04
CA SER A 111 -1.94 3.19 -1.42
C SER A 111 -3.43 3.47 -1.40
N ASN A 112 -4.23 2.46 -1.70
CA ASN A 112 -5.67 2.48 -1.55
C ASN A 112 -6.10 1.38 -0.57
N ILE A 113 -6.69 1.78 0.56
CA ILE A 113 -7.29 0.87 1.53
C ILE A 113 -8.79 0.83 1.25
N THR A 114 -9.31 -0.34 0.92
CA THR A 114 -10.74 -0.53 0.71
C THR A 114 -11.32 -1.39 1.81
N TYR A 115 -12.25 -0.82 2.57
CA TYR A 115 -13.08 -1.50 3.54
C TYR A 115 -14.31 -2.11 2.88
N CYS A 116 -14.68 -3.31 3.30
CA CYS A 116 -15.91 -3.97 2.87
C CYS A 116 -16.54 -4.74 4.03
N ASP A 117 -17.86 -4.54 4.22
CA ASP A 117 -18.71 -5.40 5.03
C ASP A 117 -20.05 -5.62 4.27
N LYS A 118 -21.02 -6.25 4.94
CA LYS A 118 -22.35 -6.53 4.35
C LYS A 118 -23.09 -5.26 3.86
N TYR A 119 -22.79 -4.10 4.48
CA TYR A 119 -23.59 -2.87 4.30
C TYR A 119 -22.78 -1.73 3.68
N CYS A 120 -21.47 -1.80 3.70
CA CYS A 120 -20.61 -0.66 3.38
C CYS A 120 -19.41 -1.07 2.53
N PHE A 121 -19.14 -0.20 1.56
CA PHE A 121 -17.96 -0.25 0.71
C PHE A 121 -17.31 1.12 0.72
N LYS A 122 -16.07 1.25 1.20
CA LYS A 122 -15.41 2.55 1.28
C LYS A 122 -13.90 2.47 1.08
N SER A 123 -13.39 3.35 0.23
CA SER A 123 -11.96 3.42 -0.11
C SER A 123 -11.30 4.68 0.43
N PHE A 124 -10.03 4.54 0.83
CA PHE A 124 -9.21 5.60 1.41
C PHE A 124 -7.85 5.61 0.73
N GLU A 125 -7.53 6.72 0.08
CA GLU A 125 -6.28 6.88 -0.63
C GLU A 125 -5.26 7.63 0.22
N GLY A 126 -4.01 7.15 0.20
CA GLY A 126 -2.84 7.82 0.72
C GLY A 126 -1.77 7.99 -0.34
N LYS A 127 -1.20 9.18 -0.46
CA LYS A 127 -0.12 9.50 -1.41
C LYS A 127 1.10 10.04 -0.68
N LEU A 128 2.27 9.62 -1.11
CA LEU A 128 3.53 10.18 -0.66
C LEU A 128 4.41 10.49 -1.88
N PHE A 129 4.72 11.76 -2.06
CA PHE A 129 5.64 12.22 -3.10
C PHE A 129 7.09 12.04 -2.67
N GLY A 130 7.99 11.88 -3.63
CA GLY A 130 9.40 11.69 -3.42
C GLY A 130 10.17 11.59 -4.74
N THR A 131 11.32 10.96 -4.69
CA THR A 131 12.20 10.74 -5.85
C THR A 131 12.81 9.34 -5.82
N ILE A 132 13.23 8.84 -6.98
CA ILE A 132 13.99 7.60 -7.08
C ILE A 132 15.48 7.89 -6.88
N SER A 133 16.15 7.17 -5.99
CA SER A 133 17.59 7.29 -5.71
C SER A 133 18.43 6.83 -6.92
N LYS A 134 19.71 7.22 -6.93
CA LYS A 134 20.67 6.79 -7.96
C LYS A 134 21.20 5.36 -7.74
N SER A 135 21.04 4.83 -6.53
CA SER A 135 21.46 3.47 -6.14
C SER A 135 20.56 2.95 -5.03
N GLU A 136 20.54 1.65 -4.82
CA GLU A 136 19.88 1.03 -3.67
C GLU A 136 20.60 1.40 -2.37
N LYS A 137 19.83 1.76 -1.33
CA LYS A 137 20.36 2.12 -0.01
C LYS A 137 19.46 1.59 1.10
N GLY A 138 20.11 1.14 2.18
CA GLY A 138 19.42 0.61 3.35
C GLY A 138 18.74 -0.73 3.09
N ASN A 139 17.87 -1.12 4.01
CA ASN A 139 17.14 -2.37 3.99
C ASN A 139 15.64 -2.10 3.82
N GLY A 140 14.88 -3.14 3.51
CA GLY A 140 13.43 -3.01 3.34
C GLY A 140 12.91 -4.00 2.32
N TRP A 141 11.67 -3.83 1.92
CA TRP A 141 11.05 -4.67 0.91
C TRP A 141 10.50 -3.82 -0.24
N GLY A 142 10.35 -4.45 -1.42
CA GLY A 142 9.87 -3.75 -2.60
C GLY A 142 10.80 -2.60 -3.02
N PHE A 143 10.24 -1.44 -3.23
CA PHE A 143 10.98 -0.25 -3.67
C PHE A 143 11.51 0.62 -2.53
N ASP A 144 11.47 0.16 -1.28
CA ASP A 144 12.01 0.92 -0.13
C ASP A 144 13.47 1.36 -0.32
N PRO A 145 14.38 0.49 -0.86
CA PRO A 145 15.78 0.87 -1.03
C PRO A 145 16.02 1.98 -2.07
N ILE A 146 15.04 2.31 -2.90
CA ILE A 146 15.21 3.29 -3.98
C ILE A 146 14.28 4.51 -3.88
N PHE A 147 13.33 4.54 -2.96
CA PHE A 147 12.41 5.66 -2.83
C PHE A 147 12.82 6.62 -1.71
N ILE A 148 13.10 7.86 -2.06
CA ILE A 148 13.42 8.96 -1.13
C ILE A 148 12.17 9.82 -0.97
N PRO A 149 11.53 9.83 0.22
CA PRO A 149 10.34 10.67 0.45
C PRO A 149 10.65 12.15 0.32
N LYS A 150 9.66 12.94 -0.11
CA LYS A 150 9.79 14.41 -0.12
C LYS A 150 10.19 14.92 1.28
N ASN A 151 11.12 15.86 1.32
CA ASN A 151 11.71 16.43 2.53
C ASN A 151 12.60 15.45 3.34
N GLN A 152 12.98 14.31 2.77
CA GLN A 152 13.98 13.40 3.33
C GLN A 152 15.23 13.38 2.43
N LYS A 153 16.36 13.00 3.03
CA LYS A 153 17.63 12.74 2.30
C LYS A 153 17.95 11.25 2.19
N GLN A 154 17.20 10.43 2.90
CA GLN A 154 17.36 8.99 3.03
C GLN A 154 16.25 8.26 2.29
N THR A 155 16.53 7.07 1.78
CA THR A 155 15.52 6.18 1.22
C THR A 155 14.62 5.61 2.33
N PHE A 156 13.48 5.06 1.97
CA PHE A 156 12.66 4.30 2.92
C PHE A 156 13.42 3.13 3.55
N GLY A 157 14.38 2.55 2.80
CA GLY A 157 15.23 1.47 3.30
C GLY A 157 16.21 1.89 4.39
N GLU A 158 16.55 3.19 4.47
CA GLU A 158 17.43 3.77 5.49
C GLU A 158 16.64 4.35 6.69
N LEU A 159 15.34 4.64 6.52
CA LEU A 159 14.52 5.25 7.58
C LEU A 159 14.12 4.22 8.63
N ILE A 160 14.39 4.54 9.90
CA ILE A 160 14.00 3.70 11.04
C ILE A 160 12.48 3.61 11.20
N ASP A 161 11.77 4.70 10.93
CA ASP A 161 10.33 4.79 11.18
C ASP A 161 9.54 5.34 9.97
N LYS A 162 9.72 4.68 8.81
CA LYS A 162 8.99 5.02 7.58
C LYS A 162 7.47 4.96 7.73
N ASN A 163 6.98 4.13 8.68
CA ASN A 163 5.55 3.88 8.84
C ASN A 163 4.75 5.10 9.31
N ASN A 164 5.40 6.12 9.89
CA ASN A 164 4.71 7.34 10.34
C ASN A 164 4.49 8.37 9.22
N ILE A 165 5.15 8.20 8.07
CA ILE A 165 5.06 9.14 6.94
C ILE A 165 4.58 8.48 5.65
N SER A 166 4.52 7.14 5.60
CA SER A 166 4.28 6.39 4.37
C SER A 166 2.90 6.67 3.73
N HIS A 167 2.79 6.33 2.46
CA HIS A 167 1.53 6.31 1.72
C HIS A 167 0.49 5.42 2.41
N ARG A 168 0.92 4.24 2.91
CA ARG A 168 0.10 3.30 3.69
C ARG A 168 -0.40 3.94 4.98
N TYR A 169 0.47 4.61 5.73
CA TYR A 169 0.07 5.34 6.94
C TYR A 169 -1.02 6.37 6.64
N LYS A 170 -0.83 7.17 5.59
CA LYS A 170 -1.81 8.21 5.21
C LYS A 170 -3.17 7.62 4.84
N ALA A 171 -3.21 6.50 4.14
CA ALA A 171 -4.45 5.81 3.80
C ALA A 171 -5.12 5.20 5.04
N LEU A 172 -4.34 4.48 5.86
CA LEU A 172 -4.83 3.84 7.09
C LEU A 172 -5.27 4.85 8.14
N LYS A 173 -4.62 6.02 8.26
CA LYS A 173 -5.06 7.10 9.14
C LYS A 173 -6.47 7.60 8.76
N LYS A 174 -6.73 7.80 7.47
CA LYS A 174 -8.07 8.19 6.98
C LYS A 174 -9.11 7.10 7.25
N PHE A 175 -8.72 5.84 7.00
CA PHE A 175 -9.55 4.69 7.32
C PHE A 175 -9.86 4.63 8.82
N SER A 176 -8.85 4.74 9.69
CA SER A 176 -8.99 4.65 11.15
C SER A 176 -9.95 5.71 11.69
N TYR A 177 -9.79 6.97 11.25
CA TYR A 177 -10.69 8.03 11.65
C TYR A 177 -12.14 7.73 11.28
N TRP A 178 -12.39 7.30 10.05
CA TRP A 178 -13.73 6.93 9.62
C TRP A 178 -14.28 5.70 10.37
N TYR A 179 -13.45 4.67 10.56
CA TYR A 179 -13.86 3.40 11.17
C TYR A 179 -14.26 3.54 12.63
N LEU A 180 -13.58 4.42 13.37
CA LEU A 180 -13.89 4.69 14.78
C LEU A 180 -15.15 5.55 14.97
N HIS A 181 -15.59 6.26 13.92
CA HIS A 181 -16.79 7.12 13.95
C HIS A 181 -17.95 6.60 13.09
N LYS A 182 -17.83 5.36 12.59
CA LYS A 182 -18.84 4.68 11.77
C LYS A 182 -20.10 4.28 12.55
#